data_930a6dd73a6af213730d0f124462060b
#
_entry.id   930a6dd73a6af213730d0f124462060b
#
_cell.length_a   1.000
_cell.length_b   1.000
_cell.length_c   1.000
_cell.angle_alpha   90.00
_cell.angle_beta   90.00
_cell.angle_gamma   90.00
#
_symmetry.space_group_name_H-M   'P 1'
#
loop_
_entity.id
_entity.type
_entity.pdbx_description
1 polymer ?
#
loop_
_entity_poly.entity_id
_entity_poly.type
_entity_poly.pdbx_seq_one_letter_code
_entity_poly.pdbx_strand_id
1 'polypeptide(L)'
;MTQSPRNTRPAASGSGSQSPQRGGSSAQFVARVALMASLALIFSYVEAIIPYNPGIPGIKLGIANVVTVIALYKYGWKEAASVSVIRIIVAGLLFNGVFGMLYSLAGAVLSLIGMIGLKKTGLFSVIGVSMAAGVLHNMGQLFMAAALIEDLRIFFYFPVLLFSGIAAGILVGIISTMVLRVVK
;
A
#
# COMPACT_ATOMS: atom_id res chain seq x y z
N MET A 1 -83.17 15.16 -4.78
CA MET A 1 -82.30 14.14 -5.31
C MET A 1 -81.36 14.77 -6.29
N THR A 2 -80.16 15.14 -5.88
CA THR A 2 -79.13 15.73 -6.78
C THR A 2 -77.78 15.14 -6.39
N GLN A 3 -77.29 14.23 -7.24
CA GLN A 3 -76.02 13.61 -7.10
C GLN A 3 -74.90 14.57 -7.52
N SER A 4 -73.96 14.77 -6.64
CA SER A 4 -72.71 15.49 -6.88
C SER A 4 -71.72 14.62 -7.66
N PRO A 5 -71.02 15.10 -8.72
CA PRO A 5 -70.03 14.31 -9.47
C PRO A 5 -68.72 14.25 -8.72
N ARG A 6 -68.24 13.03 -8.52
CA ARG A 6 -66.98 12.67 -7.90
C ARG A 6 -65.81 13.03 -8.85
N ASN A 7 -65.02 14.01 -8.45
CA ASN A 7 -63.83 14.47 -9.18
C ASN A 7 -62.67 13.49 -8.87
N THR A 8 -62.37 12.59 -9.82
CA THR A 8 -61.22 11.69 -9.78
C THR A 8 -60.02 12.41 -10.40
N ARG A 9 -59.10 12.90 -9.56
CA ARG A 9 -57.81 13.35 -10.01
C ARG A 9 -56.91 12.12 -10.34
N PRO A 10 -56.24 12.09 -11.52
CA PRO A 10 -55.26 11.04 -11.81
C PRO A 10 -54.01 11.30 -10.97
N ALA A 11 -53.51 10.23 -10.31
CA ALA A 11 -52.24 10.20 -9.59
C ALA A 11 -51.11 10.42 -10.62
N ALA A 12 -50.36 11.49 -10.44
CA ALA A 12 -49.11 11.70 -11.16
C ALA A 12 -48.09 10.69 -10.65
N SER A 13 -47.80 9.65 -11.44
CA SER A 13 -46.68 8.75 -11.25
C SER A 13 -45.39 9.51 -11.52
N GLY A 14 -44.78 10.03 -10.44
CA GLY A 14 -43.43 10.56 -10.48
C GLY A 14 -42.46 9.42 -10.71
N SER A 15 -42.08 9.18 -11.95
CA SER A 15 -40.94 8.35 -12.29
C SER A 15 -39.65 9.09 -11.89
N GLY A 16 -39.24 8.94 -10.64
CA GLY A 16 -37.92 9.33 -10.19
C GLY A 16 -36.89 8.50 -10.92
N SER A 17 -36.32 9.04 -11.98
CA SER A 17 -35.14 8.47 -12.62
C SER A 17 -33.98 8.52 -11.62
N GLN A 18 -33.76 7.43 -10.92
CA GLN A 18 -32.54 7.22 -10.16
C GLN A 18 -31.42 7.05 -11.18
N SER A 19 -30.70 8.13 -11.43
CA SER A 19 -29.43 8.08 -12.14
C SER A 19 -28.48 7.13 -11.39
N PRO A 20 -27.82 6.18 -12.08
CA PRO A 20 -26.94 5.23 -11.42
C PRO A 20 -25.75 5.99 -10.82
N GLN A 21 -25.59 5.94 -9.50
CA GLN A 21 -24.46 6.50 -8.74
C GLN A 21 -23.16 5.68 -9.01
N ARG A 22 -22.75 5.58 -10.27
CA ARG A 22 -21.46 4.95 -10.63
C ARG A 22 -20.25 5.85 -10.35
N GLY A 23 -20.42 7.14 -10.10
CA GLY A 23 -19.33 8.07 -9.83
C GLY A 23 -18.79 8.01 -8.38
N GLY A 24 -19.61 7.61 -7.41
CA GLY A 24 -19.24 7.65 -5.99
C GLY A 24 -18.11 6.67 -5.61
N SER A 25 -18.11 5.47 -6.17
CA SER A 25 -17.10 4.46 -5.84
C SER A 25 -15.72 4.77 -6.41
N SER A 26 -15.65 5.29 -7.63
CA SER A 26 -14.39 5.68 -8.27
C SER A 26 -13.77 6.92 -7.63
N ALA A 27 -14.58 7.93 -7.31
CA ALA A 27 -14.11 9.14 -6.63
C ALA A 27 -13.58 8.82 -5.21
N GLN A 28 -14.27 7.96 -4.48
CA GLN A 28 -13.83 7.49 -3.17
C GLN A 28 -12.52 6.70 -3.24
N PHE A 29 -12.35 5.84 -4.23
CA PHE A 29 -11.11 5.11 -4.46
C PHE A 29 -9.95 6.09 -4.69
N VAL A 30 -10.11 7.04 -5.62
CA VAL A 30 -9.09 8.05 -5.93
C VAL A 30 -8.75 8.88 -4.68
N ALA A 31 -9.75 9.34 -3.93
CA ALA A 31 -9.52 10.13 -2.72
C ALA A 31 -8.74 9.35 -1.65
N ARG A 32 -9.08 8.08 -1.42
CA ARG A 32 -8.36 7.21 -0.47
C ARG A 32 -6.92 6.98 -0.90
N VAL A 33 -6.71 6.65 -2.18
CA VAL A 33 -5.37 6.41 -2.72
C VAL A 33 -4.54 7.68 -2.66
N ALA A 34 -5.09 8.84 -3.02
CA ALA A 34 -4.38 10.12 -2.97
C ALA A 34 -3.96 10.48 -1.55
N LEU A 35 -4.87 10.36 -0.57
CA LEU A 35 -4.57 10.64 0.84
C LEU A 35 -3.48 9.69 1.38
N MET A 36 -3.61 8.39 1.12
CA MET A 36 -2.63 7.40 1.59
C MET A 36 -1.29 7.55 0.88
N ALA A 37 -1.28 7.83 -0.43
CA ALA A 37 -0.05 8.06 -1.18
C ALA A 37 0.69 9.31 -0.69
N SER A 38 -0.02 10.39 -0.41
CA SER A 38 0.57 11.61 0.17
C SER A 38 1.21 11.33 1.53
N LEU A 39 0.55 10.59 2.41
CA LEU A 39 1.11 10.20 3.70
C LEU A 39 2.35 9.29 3.53
N ALA A 40 2.29 8.34 2.61
CA ALA A 40 3.42 7.47 2.30
C ALA A 40 4.62 8.24 1.72
N LEU A 41 4.37 9.30 0.94
CA LEU A 41 5.41 10.19 0.42
C LEU A 41 6.06 11.01 1.53
N ILE A 42 5.28 11.53 2.46
CA ILE A 42 5.82 12.23 3.64
C ILE A 42 6.75 11.31 4.42
N PHE A 43 6.35 10.06 4.67
CA PHE A 43 7.20 9.09 5.35
C PHE A 43 8.44 8.71 4.53
N SER A 44 8.31 8.61 3.21
CA SER A 44 9.47 8.37 2.33
C SER A 44 10.46 9.55 2.37
N TYR A 45 9.96 10.77 2.43
CA TYR A 45 10.79 11.97 2.57
C TYR A 45 11.50 12.01 3.92
N VAL A 46 10.78 11.76 5.02
CA VAL A 46 11.38 11.67 6.37
C VAL A 46 12.46 10.59 6.39
N GLU A 47 12.21 9.43 5.80
CA GLU A 47 13.19 8.35 5.70
C GLU A 47 14.42 8.72 4.86
N ALA A 48 14.23 9.55 3.82
CA ALA A 48 15.33 10.04 2.97
C ALA A 48 16.21 11.09 3.66
N ILE A 49 15.64 11.89 4.58
CA ILE A 49 16.39 12.92 5.33
C ILE A 49 17.18 12.32 6.49
N ILE A 50 16.69 11.24 7.10
CA ILE A 50 17.40 10.60 8.22
C ILE A 50 18.67 9.95 7.66
N PRO A 51 19.86 10.39 8.11
CA PRO A 51 21.11 9.83 7.64
C PRO A 51 21.37 8.44 8.26
N TYR A 52 20.41 7.52 8.07
CA TYR A 52 20.55 6.15 8.51
C TYR A 52 21.32 5.37 7.44
N ASN A 53 22.64 5.37 7.57
CA ASN A 53 23.51 4.57 6.71
C ASN A 53 24.28 3.54 7.54
N PRO A 54 23.74 2.33 7.71
CA PRO A 54 24.43 1.26 8.44
C PRO A 54 25.62 0.67 7.67
N GLY A 55 26.10 1.35 6.61
CA GLY A 55 27.20 0.89 5.76
C GLY A 55 26.79 -0.17 4.72
N ILE A 56 25.53 -0.56 4.69
CA ILE A 56 25.00 -1.56 3.76
C ILE A 56 23.93 -0.92 2.87
N PRO A 57 24.15 -0.85 1.55
CA PRO A 57 23.16 -0.33 0.62
C PRO A 57 21.85 -1.12 0.69
N GLY A 58 20.72 -0.43 0.67
CA GLY A 58 19.40 -1.07 0.63
C GLY A 58 18.69 -1.24 1.97
N ILE A 59 19.37 -1.09 3.11
CA ILE A 59 18.70 -1.12 4.41
C ILE A 59 17.96 0.20 4.63
N LYS A 60 16.61 0.11 4.66
CA LYS A 60 15.70 1.21 4.98
C LYS A 60 14.82 0.83 6.16
N LEU A 61 14.42 1.81 6.94
CA LEU A 61 13.51 1.60 8.08
C LEU A 61 12.13 1.09 7.64
N GLY A 62 11.74 1.40 6.41
CA GLY A 62 10.48 0.94 5.83
C GLY A 62 9.25 1.62 6.39
N ILE A 63 9.39 2.80 7.02
CA ILE A 63 8.27 3.53 7.64
C ILE A 63 7.16 3.80 6.63
N ALA A 64 7.52 4.10 5.39
CA ALA A 64 6.56 4.30 4.31
C ALA A 64 5.73 3.04 3.99
N ASN A 65 6.23 1.84 4.29
CA ASN A 65 5.49 0.59 4.11
C ASN A 65 4.36 0.41 5.13
N VAL A 66 4.38 1.12 6.26
CA VAL A 66 3.27 1.16 7.23
C VAL A 66 1.97 1.53 6.53
N VAL A 67 2.02 2.55 5.68
CA VAL A 67 0.84 3.02 4.93
C VAL A 67 0.34 1.96 3.96
N THR A 68 1.25 1.24 3.29
CA THR A 68 0.88 0.14 2.38
C THR A 68 0.19 -1.01 3.13
N VAL A 69 0.69 -1.38 4.31
CA VAL A 69 0.07 -2.40 5.16
C VAL A 69 -1.31 -1.96 5.63
N ILE A 70 -1.46 -0.71 6.11
CA ILE A 70 -2.74 -0.16 6.53
C ILE A 70 -3.74 -0.15 5.35
N ALA A 71 -3.30 0.31 4.17
CA ALA A 71 -4.13 0.32 2.97
C ALA A 71 -4.60 -1.10 2.59
N LEU A 72 -3.70 -2.10 2.68
CA LEU A 72 -4.03 -3.50 2.40
C LEU A 72 -5.09 -4.05 3.36
N TYR A 73 -4.95 -3.77 4.65
CA TYR A 73 -5.86 -4.31 5.67
C TYR A 73 -7.20 -3.59 5.71
N LYS A 74 -7.22 -2.26 5.51
CA LYS A 74 -8.43 -1.43 5.61
C LYS A 74 -9.23 -1.35 4.31
N TYR A 75 -8.56 -1.21 3.18
CA TYR A 75 -9.24 -0.95 1.90
C TYR A 75 -9.09 -2.12 0.91
N GLY A 76 -7.98 -2.80 0.90
CA GLY A 76 -7.74 -3.95 0.06
C GLY A 76 -6.47 -3.85 -0.78
N TRP A 77 -6.26 -4.88 -1.63
CA TRP A 77 -5.03 -5.00 -2.39
C TRP A 77 -4.88 -3.95 -3.51
N LYS A 78 -5.98 -3.49 -4.09
CA LYS A 78 -5.97 -2.50 -5.17
C LYS A 78 -5.45 -1.15 -4.68
N GLU A 79 -5.97 -0.69 -3.55
CA GLU A 79 -5.54 0.55 -2.91
C GLU A 79 -4.08 0.43 -2.45
N ALA A 80 -3.69 -0.68 -1.82
CA ALA A 80 -2.33 -0.91 -1.39
C ALA A 80 -1.32 -0.91 -2.56
N ALA A 81 -1.67 -1.55 -3.68
CA ALA A 81 -0.86 -1.55 -4.88
C ALA A 81 -0.72 -0.15 -5.48
N SER A 82 -1.86 0.56 -5.64
CA SER A 82 -1.86 1.92 -6.18
C SER A 82 -1.03 2.89 -5.33
N VAL A 83 -1.22 2.86 -4.01
CA VAL A 83 -0.45 3.68 -3.06
C VAL A 83 1.05 3.37 -3.17
N SER A 84 1.41 2.09 -3.22
CA SER A 84 2.80 1.67 -3.31
C SER A 84 3.46 2.13 -4.62
N VAL A 85 2.79 1.94 -5.76
CA VAL A 85 3.30 2.34 -7.08
C VAL A 85 3.47 3.86 -7.17
N ILE A 86 2.43 4.64 -6.81
CA ILE A 86 2.48 6.10 -6.85
C ILE A 86 3.63 6.61 -5.97
N ARG A 87 3.73 6.11 -4.73
CA ARG A 87 4.81 6.48 -3.81
C ARG A 87 6.19 6.20 -4.41
N ILE A 88 6.40 5.01 -4.97
CA ILE A 88 7.72 4.60 -5.51
C ILE A 88 8.11 5.48 -6.69
N ILE A 89 7.18 5.74 -7.61
CA ILE A 89 7.45 6.59 -8.77
C ILE A 89 7.80 8.02 -8.32
N VAL A 90 6.96 8.62 -7.50
CA VAL A 90 7.16 10.01 -7.05
C VAL A 90 8.41 10.14 -6.18
N ALA A 91 8.63 9.24 -5.22
CA ALA A 91 9.84 9.24 -4.40
C ALA A 91 11.10 8.95 -5.23
N GLY A 92 11.00 8.10 -6.24
CA GLY A 92 12.07 7.82 -7.18
C GLY A 92 12.49 9.05 -7.97
N LEU A 93 11.52 9.80 -8.48
CA LEU A 93 11.78 11.03 -9.23
C LEU A 93 12.33 12.16 -8.36
N LEU A 94 11.90 12.25 -7.08
CA LEU A 94 12.27 13.35 -6.20
C LEU A 94 13.56 13.10 -5.40
N PHE A 95 13.79 11.87 -4.92
CA PHE A 95 14.83 11.62 -3.91
C PHE A 95 15.75 10.45 -4.24
N ASN A 96 15.24 9.35 -4.83
CA ASN A 96 15.96 8.07 -4.89
C ASN A 96 16.65 7.82 -6.24
N GLY A 97 16.29 8.59 -7.27
CA GLY A 97 16.74 8.37 -8.64
C GLY A 97 16.14 7.10 -9.28
N VAL A 98 16.44 6.89 -10.57
CA VAL A 98 15.86 5.80 -11.37
C VAL A 98 16.23 4.42 -10.81
N PHE A 99 17.47 4.21 -10.42
CA PHE A 99 17.91 2.92 -9.85
C PHE A 99 17.21 2.63 -8.53
N GLY A 100 17.10 3.62 -7.64
CA GLY A 100 16.35 3.48 -6.39
C GLY A 100 14.87 3.17 -6.60
N MET A 101 14.28 3.71 -7.68
CA MET A 101 12.91 3.40 -8.10
C MET A 101 12.78 1.94 -8.55
N LEU A 102 13.71 1.44 -9.39
CA LEU A 102 13.69 0.04 -9.87
C LEU A 102 13.83 -0.96 -8.72
N TYR A 103 14.79 -0.73 -7.81
CA TYR A 103 14.95 -1.57 -6.61
C TYR A 103 13.68 -1.57 -5.76
N SER A 104 13.11 -0.39 -5.51
CA SER A 104 11.90 -0.26 -4.69
C SER A 104 10.69 -0.91 -5.35
N LEU A 105 10.58 -0.85 -6.68
CA LEU A 105 9.47 -1.46 -7.41
C LEU A 105 9.54 -3.00 -7.34
N ALA A 106 10.71 -3.58 -7.60
CA ALA A 106 10.91 -5.03 -7.49
C ALA A 106 10.62 -5.53 -6.07
N GLY A 107 11.13 -4.81 -5.06
CA GLY A 107 10.84 -5.10 -3.66
C GLY A 107 9.35 -5.02 -3.33
N ALA A 108 8.68 -3.96 -3.80
CA ALA A 108 7.25 -3.76 -3.55
C ALA A 108 6.37 -4.83 -4.21
N VAL A 109 6.67 -5.23 -5.44
CA VAL A 109 5.92 -6.29 -6.14
C VAL A 109 6.00 -7.60 -5.36
N LEU A 110 7.21 -8.04 -5.01
CA LEU A 110 7.40 -9.30 -4.30
C LEU A 110 6.77 -9.26 -2.90
N SER A 111 6.96 -8.16 -2.18
CA SER A 111 6.36 -7.91 -0.87
C SER A 111 4.83 -7.93 -0.93
N LEU A 112 4.23 -7.25 -1.91
CA LEU A 112 2.78 -7.15 -2.03
C LEU A 112 2.15 -8.51 -2.35
N ILE A 113 2.75 -9.29 -3.24
CA ILE A 113 2.30 -10.65 -3.55
C ILE A 113 2.32 -11.51 -2.28
N GLY A 114 3.42 -11.46 -1.52
CA GLY A 114 3.53 -12.19 -0.26
C GLY A 114 2.51 -11.76 0.78
N MET A 115 2.32 -10.44 0.96
CA MET A 115 1.31 -9.91 1.89
C MET A 115 -0.11 -10.34 1.54
N ILE A 116 -0.47 -10.29 0.25
CA ILE A 116 -1.80 -10.70 -0.22
C ILE A 116 -2.00 -12.19 0.03
N GLY A 117 -1.00 -13.01 -0.31
CA GLY A 117 -1.04 -14.45 -0.08
C GLY A 117 -1.22 -14.78 1.40
N LEU A 118 -0.34 -14.29 2.26
CA LEU A 118 -0.37 -14.55 3.70
C LEU A 118 -1.63 -14.00 4.39
N LYS A 119 -2.09 -12.82 3.98
CA LYS A 119 -3.36 -12.27 4.50
C LYS A 119 -4.55 -13.17 4.15
N LYS A 120 -4.58 -13.75 2.94
CA LYS A 120 -5.67 -14.64 2.52
C LYS A 120 -5.73 -15.94 3.32
N THR A 121 -4.61 -16.44 3.83
CA THR A 121 -4.60 -17.66 4.66
C THR A 121 -5.29 -17.46 6.02
N GLY A 122 -5.36 -16.22 6.51
CA GLY A 122 -5.93 -15.91 7.83
C GLY A 122 -5.13 -16.43 9.03
N LEU A 123 -4.00 -17.13 8.80
CA LEU A 123 -3.18 -17.76 9.84
C LEU A 123 -2.22 -16.78 10.52
N PHE A 124 -1.89 -15.68 9.85
CA PHE A 124 -0.85 -14.76 10.30
C PHE A 124 -1.45 -13.46 10.83
N SER A 125 -0.88 -12.97 11.92
CA SER A 125 -1.17 -11.62 12.43
C SER A 125 -0.63 -10.55 11.48
N VAL A 126 -1.08 -9.29 11.66
CA VAL A 126 -0.56 -8.13 10.91
C VAL A 126 0.96 -8.05 11.03
N ILE A 127 1.50 -8.34 12.22
CA ILE A 127 2.95 -8.34 12.47
C ILE A 127 3.64 -9.44 11.65
N GLY A 128 3.11 -10.66 11.66
CA GLY A 128 3.67 -11.78 10.88
C GLY A 128 3.66 -11.51 9.37
N VAL A 129 2.56 -10.96 8.85
CA VAL A 129 2.46 -10.55 7.45
C VAL A 129 3.48 -9.45 7.12
N SER A 130 3.66 -8.47 8.03
CA SER A 130 4.62 -7.38 7.84
C SER A 130 6.07 -7.86 7.91
N MET A 131 6.38 -8.83 8.76
CA MET A 131 7.72 -9.46 8.82
C MET A 131 8.06 -10.12 7.49
N ALA A 132 7.17 -10.96 6.98
CA ALA A 132 7.35 -11.61 5.69
C ALA A 132 7.45 -10.58 4.56
N ALA A 133 6.65 -9.52 4.61
CA ALA A 133 6.70 -8.43 3.66
C ALA A 133 8.05 -7.72 3.64
N GLY A 134 8.65 -7.45 4.80
CA GLY A 134 9.98 -6.84 4.92
C GLY A 134 11.07 -7.72 4.31
N VAL A 135 11.05 -9.01 4.59
CA VAL A 135 11.99 -9.99 4.02
C VAL A 135 11.84 -10.07 2.50
N LEU A 136 10.60 -10.22 2.01
CA LEU A 136 10.32 -10.31 0.58
C LEU A 136 10.65 -9.01 -0.16
N HIS A 137 10.47 -7.86 0.49
CA HIS A 137 10.87 -6.58 -0.06
C HIS A 137 12.39 -6.52 -0.29
N ASN A 138 13.17 -6.86 0.73
CA ASN A 138 14.63 -6.90 0.62
C ASN A 138 15.10 -7.94 -0.40
N MET A 139 14.44 -9.09 -0.45
CA MET A 139 14.73 -10.12 -1.46
C MET A 139 14.47 -9.61 -2.88
N GLY A 140 13.33 -8.93 -3.11
CA GLY A 140 13.03 -8.33 -4.42
C GLY A 140 14.05 -7.28 -4.83
N GLN A 141 14.50 -6.45 -3.89
CA GLN A 141 15.58 -5.48 -4.13
C GLN A 141 16.89 -6.18 -4.49
N LEU A 142 17.23 -7.26 -3.78
CA LEU A 142 18.45 -8.02 -4.03
C LEU A 142 18.44 -8.69 -5.41
N PHE A 143 17.30 -9.26 -5.82
CA PHE A 143 17.14 -9.80 -7.18
C PHE A 143 17.32 -8.73 -8.25
N MET A 144 16.73 -7.55 -8.05
CA MET A 144 16.91 -6.43 -8.99
C MET A 144 18.38 -5.97 -9.03
N ALA A 145 19.03 -5.90 -7.86
CA ALA A 145 20.44 -5.54 -7.78
C ALA A 145 21.33 -6.55 -8.51
N ALA A 146 21.11 -7.85 -8.30
CA ALA A 146 21.85 -8.92 -9.00
C ALA A 146 21.68 -8.85 -10.52
N ALA A 147 20.46 -8.54 -10.98
CA ALA A 147 20.16 -8.40 -12.40
C ALA A 147 20.82 -7.18 -13.04
N LEU A 148 20.93 -6.06 -12.30
CA LEU A 148 21.53 -4.82 -12.83
C LEU A 148 23.06 -4.83 -12.79
N ILE A 149 23.64 -5.51 -11.82
CA ILE A 149 25.11 -5.59 -11.66
C ILE A 149 25.68 -6.80 -12.39
N GLU A 150 24.82 -7.74 -12.80
CA GLU A 150 25.19 -9.03 -13.44
C GLU A 150 26.17 -9.87 -12.57
N ASP A 151 26.13 -9.68 -11.25
CA ASP A 151 26.99 -10.41 -10.30
C ASP A 151 26.17 -11.07 -9.19
N LEU A 152 26.22 -12.41 -9.13
CA LEU A 152 25.53 -13.18 -8.11
C LEU A 152 26.19 -13.09 -6.71
N ARG A 153 27.38 -12.56 -6.62
CA ARG A 153 28.08 -12.38 -5.32
C ARG A 153 27.31 -11.44 -4.39
N ILE A 154 26.43 -10.61 -4.91
CA ILE A 154 25.57 -9.72 -4.13
C ILE A 154 24.66 -10.51 -3.16
N PHE A 155 24.38 -11.80 -3.44
CA PHE A 155 23.61 -12.66 -2.55
C PHE A 155 24.32 -12.97 -1.21
N PHE A 156 25.61 -12.71 -1.08
CA PHE A 156 26.29 -12.77 0.22
C PHE A 156 25.72 -11.76 1.23
N TYR A 157 25.07 -10.68 0.77
CA TYR A 157 24.37 -9.74 1.63
C TYR A 157 22.98 -10.23 2.10
N PHE A 158 22.49 -11.34 1.54
CA PHE A 158 21.17 -11.88 1.86
C PHE A 158 20.93 -12.11 3.36
N PRO A 159 21.83 -12.72 4.14
CA PRO A 159 21.61 -12.92 5.59
C PRO A 159 21.37 -11.60 6.33
N VAL A 160 22.14 -10.58 6.02
CA VAL A 160 21.99 -9.26 6.66
C VAL A 160 20.67 -8.61 6.27
N LEU A 161 20.29 -8.70 5.00
CA LEU A 161 19.02 -8.17 4.48
C LEU A 161 17.82 -8.94 5.04
N LEU A 162 17.97 -10.24 5.32
CA LEU A 162 16.96 -11.07 5.98
C LEU A 162 16.67 -10.54 7.38
N PHE A 163 17.69 -10.41 8.22
CA PHE A 163 17.53 -9.91 9.60
C PHE A 163 17.02 -8.47 9.63
N SER A 164 17.51 -7.60 8.75
CA SER A 164 17.03 -6.23 8.67
C SER A 164 15.57 -6.17 8.21
N GLY A 165 15.18 -7.02 7.26
CA GLY A 165 13.79 -7.14 6.79
C GLY A 165 12.83 -7.62 7.87
N ILE A 166 13.25 -8.60 8.69
CA ILE A 166 12.49 -9.06 9.87
C ILE A 166 12.34 -7.91 10.87
N ALA A 167 13.41 -7.23 11.24
CA ALA A 167 13.39 -6.16 12.23
C ALA A 167 12.51 -4.98 11.76
N ALA A 168 12.71 -4.52 10.53
CA ALA A 168 11.86 -3.49 9.92
C ALA A 168 10.39 -3.93 9.83
N GLY A 169 10.15 -5.19 9.43
CA GLY A 169 8.81 -5.77 9.33
C GLY A 169 8.09 -5.85 10.68
N ILE A 170 8.79 -6.17 11.77
CA ILE A 170 8.23 -6.13 13.13
C ILE A 170 7.81 -4.70 13.48
N LEU A 171 8.68 -3.72 13.29
CA LEU A 171 8.40 -2.31 13.57
C LEU A 171 7.18 -1.83 12.78
N VAL A 172 7.17 -2.06 11.47
CA VAL A 172 6.04 -1.74 10.57
C VAL A 172 4.76 -2.43 11.04
N GLY A 173 4.84 -3.70 11.41
CA GLY A 173 3.70 -4.49 11.87
C GLY A 173 3.10 -3.99 13.18
N ILE A 174 3.94 -3.62 14.15
CA ILE A 174 3.49 -3.04 15.44
C ILE A 174 2.77 -1.71 15.18
N ILE A 175 3.41 -0.79 14.45
CA ILE A 175 2.82 0.52 14.15
C ILE A 175 1.50 0.36 13.39
N SER A 176 1.48 -0.49 12.35
CA SER A 176 0.28 -0.76 11.57
C SER A 176 -0.86 -1.34 12.43
N THR A 177 -0.54 -2.25 13.36
CA THR A 177 -1.52 -2.83 14.27
C THR A 177 -2.11 -1.78 15.21
N MET A 178 -1.28 -0.89 15.75
CA MET A 178 -1.72 0.21 16.61
C MET A 178 -2.67 1.15 15.85
N VAL A 179 -2.28 1.57 14.66
CA VAL A 179 -3.11 2.45 13.82
C VAL A 179 -4.42 1.78 13.43
N LEU A 180 -4.39 0.50 13.01
CA LEU A 180 -5.60 -0.24 12.64
C LEU A 180 -6.59 -0.43 13.79
N ARG A 181 -6.12 -0.43 15.05
CA ARG A 181 -7.01 -0.48 16.22
C ARG A 181 -7.74 0.84 16.46
N VAL A 182 -7.11 1.97 16.16
CA VAL A 182 -7.68 3.31 16.38
C VAL A 182 -8.59 3.73 15.24
N VAL A 183 -8.25 3.35 14.02
CA VAL A 183 -8.95 3.78 12.79
C VAL A 183 -9.99 2.74 12.36
N LYS A 184 -10.80 2.26 13.32
CA LYS A 184 -11.91 1.32 13.03
C LYS A 184 -12.95 1.95 12.12
#